data_b7f4b3a28169b5f5437bc4a3f34f3f64
#
_entry.id   b7f4b3a28169b5f5437bc4a3f34f3f64
#
_cell.length_a   1.000
_cell.length_b   1.000
_cell.length_c   1.000
_cell.angle_alpha   90.00
_cell.angle_beta   90.00
_cell.angle_gamma   90.00
#
_symmetry.space_group_name_H-M   'P 1'
#
loop_
_entity.id
_entity.type
_entity.pdbx_description
1 polymer ?
#
loop_
_entity_poly.entity_id
_entity_poly.type
_entity_poly.pdbx_seq_one_letter_code
_entity_poly.pdbx_strand_id
1 'polypeptide(L)'
;MKKHYTTKENLLEVCKECAKEKGINGFGMRDVAYSSGLALGTIYNYFADKESMIIETLVSIWKEFISSIPNTESFIEYLESIINIIDDIEKTYPNFIKNHPRHITDSKVEKAKELMTRELQSIKEQIINALNNDKSIRKNVFNSVLTKESLARFTIKNILSAKNKEDKDVDNYLDEIDD
;
A
#
# COMPACT_ATOMS: atom_id res chain seq x y z
N MET A 1 -26.74 -23.01 17.50
CA MET A 1 -26.10 -21.84 16.80
C MET A 1 -24.64 -22.21 16.52
N LYS A 2 -24.26 -22.48 15.27
CA LYS A 2 -22.84 -22.69 14.92
C LYS A 2 -22.10 -21.39 15.12
N LYS A 3 -21.12 -21.35 16.03
CA LYS A 3 -20.16 -20.25 16.13
C LYS A 3 -19.38 -20.21 14.80
N HIS A 4 -19.66 -19.26 13.93
CA HIS A 4 -18.82 -18.97 12.79
C HIS A 4 -17.53 -18.34 13.33
N TYR A 5 -16.47 -19.13 13.43
CA TYR A 5 -15.14 -18.60 13.67
C TYR A 5 -14.67 -17.96 12.36
N THR A 6 -14.50 -16.66 12.35
CA THR A 6 -13.82 -15.94 11.27
C THR A 6 -12.48 -15.44 11.79
N THR A 7 -11.55 -15.14 10.90
CA THR A 7 -10.29 -14.49 11.26
C THR A 7 -10.31 -13.04 10.77
N LYS A 8 -9.39 -12.24 11.25
CA LYS A 8 -9.22 -10.86 10.79
C LYS A 8 -8.86 -10.81 9.30
N GLU A 9 -8.02 -11.73 8.86
CA GLU A 9 -7.62 -11.89 7.46
C GLU A 9 -8.84 -12.15 6.57
N ASN A 10 -9.72 -13.07 6.96
CA ASN A 10 -10.94 -13.34 6.20
C ASN A 10 -11.85 -12.11 6.11
N LEU A 11 -11.91 -11.30 7.18
CA LEU A 11 -12.67 -10.05 7.16
C LEU A 11 -12.01 -8.98 6.29
N LEU A 12 -10.69 -8.92 6.25
CA LEU A 12 -9.97 -8.02 5.33
C LEU A 12 -10.23 -8.38 3.86
N GLU A 13 -10.36 -9.67 3.52
CA GLU A 13 -10.80 -10.07 2.17
C GLU A 13 -12.20 -9.53 1.85
N VAL A 14 -13.15 -9.65 2.79
CA VAL A 14 -14.49 -9.06 2.62
C VAL A 14 -14.42 -7.54 2.48
N CYS A 15 -13.57 -6.87 3.25
CA CYS A 15 -13.36 -5.42 3.14
C CYS A 15 -12.81 -5.05 1.76
N LYS A 16 -11.87 -5.83 1.21
CA LYS A 16 -11.33 -5.63 -0.14
C LYS A 16 -12.42 -5.76 -1.20
N GLU A 17 -13.29 -6.75 -1.11
CA GLU A 17 -14.43 -6.87 -2.04
C GLU A 17 -15.40 -5.68 -1.92
N CYS A 18 -15.72 -5.23 -0.72
CA CYS A 18 -16.51 -4.01 -0.52
C CYS A 18 -15.83 -2.76 -1.12
N ALA A 19 -14.49 -2.69 -1.01
CA ALA A 19 -13.72 -1.59 -1.58
C ALA A 19 -13.70 -1.60 -3.12
N LYS A 20 -13.68 -2.77 -3.75
CA LYS A 20 -13.82 -2.90 -5.21
C LYS A 20 -15.16 -2.37 -5.70
N GLU A 21 -16.24 -2.74 -5.00
CA GLU A 21 -17.60 -2.37 -5.40
C GLU A 21 -17.94 -0.90 -5.15
N LYS A 22 -17.51 -0.36 -4.00
CA LYS A 22 -17.96 0.95 -3.49
C LYS A 22 -16.88 2.02 -3.42
N GLY A 23 -15.66 1.66 -3.75
CA GLY A 23 -14.47 2.47 -3.50
C GLY A 23 -14.05 2.45 -2.04
N ILE A 24 -12.78 2.81 -1.79
CA ILE A 24 -12.13 2.66 -0.47
C ILE A 24 -12.83 3.45 0.66
N ASN A 25 -13.44 4.58 0.37
CA ASN A 25 -14.18 5.40 1.33
C ASN A 25 -15.70 5.14 1.31
N GLY A 26 -16.18 4.35 0.32
CA GLY A 26 -17.60 4.15 0.05
C GLY A 26 -18.27 3.06 0.89
N PHE A 27 -17.50 2.26 1.63
CA PHE A 27 -18.03 1.19 2.46
C PHE A 27 -17.79 1.43 3.96
N GLY A 28 -18.43 0.64 4.80
CA GLY A 28 -18.31 0.74 6.25
C GLY A 28 -18.63 -0.56 6.97
N MET A 29 -18.61 -0.52 8.30
CA MET A 29 -18.80 -1.69 9.18
C MET A 29 -20.08 -2.48 8.88
N ARG A 30 -21.17 -1.78 8.48
CA ARG A 30 -22.45 -2.43 8.15
C ARG A 30 -22.38 -3.19 6.82
N ASP A 31 -21.64 -2.67 5.85
CA ASP A 31 -21.44 -3.34 4.55
C ASP A 31 -20.65 -4.63 4.76
N VAL A 32 -19.56 -4.57 5.55
CA VAL A 32 -18.76 -5.75 5.89
C VAL A 32 -19.57 -6.79 6.67
N ALA A 33 -20.41 -6.36 7.62
CA ALA A 33 -21.30 -7.24 8.34
C ALA A 33 -22.28 -7.95 7.41
N TYR A 34 -22.88 -7.21 6.48
CA TYR A 34 -23.80 -7.75 5.47
C TYR A 34 -23.11 -8.74 4.54
N SER A 35 -21.98 -8.35 3.95
CA SER A 35 -21.24 -9.19 2.99
C SER A 35 -20.63 -10.44 3.63
N SER A 36 -20.21 -10.37 4.90
CA SER A 36 -19.66 -11.52 5.64
C SER A 36 -20.73 -12.43 6.24
N GLY A 37 -22.01 -12.00 6.27
CA GLY A 37 -23.08 -12.72 6.97
C GLY A 37 -22.95 -12.75 8.50
N LEU A 38 -22.14 -11.83 9.08
CA LEU A 38 -21.88 -11.75 10.51
C LEU A 38 -22.70 -10.63 11.17
N ALA A 39 -22.93 -10.75 12.46
CA ALA A 39 -23.53 -9.66 13.22
C ALA A 39 -22.57 -8.45 13.28
N LEU A 40 -23.11 -7.23 13.21
CA LEU A 40 -22.33 -6.00 13.29
C LEU A 40 -21.43 -5.94 14.52
N GLY A 41 -21.91 -6.42 15.69
CA GLY A 41 -21.11 -6.52 16.90
C GLY A 41 -19.88 -7.42 16.77
N THR A 42 -19.96 -8.44 15.89
CA THR A 42 -18.80 -9.28 15.59
C THR A 42 -17.72 -8.49 14.84
N ILE A 43 -18.12 -7.64 13.90
CA ILE A 43 -17.17 -6.79 13.15
C ILE A 43 -16.42 -5.84 14.08
N TYR A 44 -17.12 -5.23 15.07
CA TYR A 44 -16.51 -4.39 16.08
C TYR A 44 -15.52 -5.11 17.01
N ASN A 45 -15.56 -6.44 17.11
CA ASN A 45 -14.54 -7.21 17.83
C ASN A 45 -13.19 -7.27 17.08
N TYR A 46 -13.18 -7.04 15.75
CA TYR A 46 -11.98 -7.08 14.91
C TYR A 46 -11.46 -5.71 14.54
N PHE A 47 -12.35 -4.74 14.38
CA PHE A 47 -12.01 -3.37 14.00
C PHE A 47 -12.63 -2.40 15.00
N ALA A 48 -11.80 -1.55 15.60
CA ALA A 48 -12.24 -0.59 16.61
C ALA A 48 -13.31 0.38 16.07
N ASP A 49 -13.16 0.79 14.81
CA ASP A 49 -14.07 1.68 14.10
C ASP A 49 -13.86 1.62 12.59
N LYS A 50 -14.66 2.40 11.83
CA LYS A 50 -14.59 2.46 10.36
C LYS A 50 -13.21 2.87 9.86
N GLU A 51 -12.58 3.87 10.47
CA GLU A 51 -11.29 4.40 10.02
C GLU A 51 -10.19 3.35 10.17
N SER A 52 -10.12 2.68 11.33
CA SER A 52 -9.17 1.59 11.57
C SER A 52 -9.36 0.45 10.57
N MET A 53 -10.62 0.10 10.27
CA MET A 53 -10.94 -0.91 9.25
C MET A 53 -10.44 -0.49 7.85
N ILE A 54 -10.67 0.77 7.45
CA ILE A 54 -10.21 1.30 6.15
C ILE A 54 -8.68 1.27 6.07
N ILE A 55 -7.97 1.75 7.12
CA ILE A 55 -6.50 1.74 7.17
C ILE A 55 -5.96 0.32 7.01
N GLU A 56 -6.49 -0.62 7.76
CA GLU A 56 -6.04 -2.01 7.70
C GLU A 56 -6.35 -2.66 6.35
N THR A 57 -7.47 -2.28 5.72
CA THR A 57 -7.82 -2.71 4.36
C THR A 57 -6.82 -2.17 3.35
N LEU A 58 -6.47 -0.87 3.41
CA LEU A 58 -5.46 -0.25 2.55
C LEU A 58 -4.11 -0.95 2.67
N VAL A 59 -3.64 -1.18 3.90
CA VAL A 59 -2.38 -1.88 4.17
C VAL A 59 -2.42 -3.31 3.61
N SER A 60 -3.54 -4.01 3.77
CA SER A 60 -3.71 -5.37 3.22
C SER A 60 -3.63 -5.39 1.70
N ILE A 61 -4.24 -4.41 1.03
CA ILE A 61 -4.17 -4.25 -0.43
C ILE A 61 -2.71 -3.99 -0.86
N TRP A 62 -2.05 -3.01 -0.26
CA TRP A 62 -0.65 -2.71 -0.57
C TRP A 62 0.26 -3.92 -0.39
N LYS A 63 0.14 -4.63 0.72
CA LYS A 63 0.94 -5.80 1.03
C LYS A 63 0.76 -6.91 -0.01
N GLU A 64 -0.47 -7.15 -0.46
CA GLU A 64 -0.77 -8.12 -1.50
C GLU A 64 -0.06 -7.76 -2.81
N PHE A 65 -0.19 -6.50 -3.25
CA PHE A 65 0.41 -6.03 -4.48
C PHE A 65 1.94 -5.99 -4.44
N ILE A 66 2.54 -5.53 -3.33
CA ILE A 66 4.00 -5.54 -3.17
C ILE A 66 4.53 -6.99 -3.21
N SER A 67 3.80 -7.93 -2.60
CA SER A 67 4.17 -9.35 -2.63
C SER A 67 4.02 -9.97 -4.01
N SER A 68 3.24 -9.38 -4.91
CA SER A 68 3.06 -9.86 -6.29
C SER A 68 4.13 -9.34 -7.26
N ILE A 69 4.98 -8.40 -6.85
CA ILE A 69 6.06 -7.89 -7.69
C ILE A 69 7.04 -9.04 -7.99
N PRO A 70 7.25 -9.39 -9.27
CA PRO A 70 8.13 -10.49 -9.62
C PRO A 70 9.59 -10.18 -9.23
N ASN A 71 10.29 -11.19 -8.76
CA ASN A 71 11.72 -11.09 -8.56
C ASN A 71 12.42 -11.15 -9.94
N THR A 72 13.05 -10.06 -10.34
CA THR A 72 13.75 -9.94 -11.64
C THR A 72 15.20 -9.49 -11.42
N GLU A 73 16.08 -9.89 -12.34
CA GLU A 73 17.49 -9.44 -12.33
C GLU A 73 17.68 -8.11 -13.07
N SER A 74 16.63 -7.54 -13.68
CA SER A 74 16.66 -6.28 -14.41
C SER A 74 15.93 -5.18 -13.63
N PHE A 75 16.62 -4.09 -13.38
CA PHE A 75 16.00 -2.92 -12.74
C PHE A 75 14.87 -2.32 -13.57
N ILE A 76 15.01 -2.32 -14.90
CA ILE A 76 13.96 -1.79 -15.80
C ILE A 76 12.71 -2.68 -15.75
N GLU A 77 12.86 -4.00 -15.82
CA GLU A 77 11.73 -4.93 -15.70
C GLU A 77 11.04 -4.81 -14.34
N TYR A 78 11.81 -4.58 -13.28
CA TYR A 78 11.27 -4.32 -11.95
C TYR A 78 10.41 -3.06 -11.93
N LEU A 79 10.90 -1.95 -12.52
CA LEU A 79 10.15 -0.69 -12.63
C LEU A 79 8.86 -0.85 -13.43
N GLU A 80 8.92 -1.52 -14.57
CA GLU A 80 7.75 -1.81 -15.40
C GLU A 80 6.72 -2.62 -14.61
N SER A 81 7.17 -3.59 -13.82
CA SER A 81 6.30 -4.39 -12.95
C SER A 81 5.60 -3.53 -11.88
N ILE A 82 6.32 -2.63 -11.22
CA ILE A 82 5.71 -1.69 -10.24
C ILE A 82 4.65 -0.81 -10.92
N ILE A 83 4.97 -0.23 -12.08
CA ILE A 83 4.04 0.65 -12.81
C ILE A 83 2.77 -0.11 -13.18
N ASN A 84 2.90 -1.34 -13.72
CA ASN A 84 1.78 -2.18 -14.08
C ASN A 84 0.92 -2.54 -12.86
N ILE A 85 1.54 -2.90 -11.75
CA ILE A 85 0.85 -3.21 -10.49
C ILE A 85 0.06 -2.01 -9.99
N ILE A 86 0.64 -0.81 -10.01
CA ILE A 86 -0.04 0.42 -9.60
C ILE A 86 -1.25 0.71 -10.52
N ASP A 87 -1.12 0.47 -11.82
CA ASP A 87 -2.23 0.62 -12.76
C ASP A 87 -3.35 -0.41 -12.49
N ASP A 88 -2.99 -1.63 -12.10
CA ASP A 88 -3.95 -2.67 -11.76
C ASP A 88 -4.63 -2.41 -10.39
N ILE A 89 -3.93 -1.82 -9.44
CA ILE A 89 -4.53 -1.32 -8.19
C ILE A 89 -5.61 -0.28 -8.50
N GLU A 90 -5.31 0.74 -9.30
CA GLU A 90 -6.25 1.81 -9.63
C GLU A 90 -7.45 1.31 -10.43
N LYS A 91 -7.28 0.30 -11.30
CA LYS A 91 -8.39 -0.36 -12.01
C LYS A 91 -9.28 -1.16 -11.05
N THR A 92 -8.65 -1.88 -10.12
CA THR A 92 -9.33 -2.78 -9.18
C THR A 92 -10.01 -2.00 -8.04
N TYR A 93 -9.35 -0.95 -7.56
CA TYR A 93 -9.81 -0.10 -6.46
C TYR A 93 -9.79 1.37 -6.90
N PRO A 94 -10.85 1.86 -7.55
CA PRO A 94 -10.88 3.22 -8.10
C PRO A 94 -10.61 4.29 -7.05
N ASN A 95 -9.73 5.23 -7.37
CA ASN A 95 -9.25 6.30 -6.51
C ASN A 95 -8.45 5.82 -5.27
N PHE A 96 -7.88 4.62 -5.31
CA PHE A 96 -7.08 4.07 -4.22
C PHE A 96 -5.93 4.99 -3.84
N ILE A 97 -5.14 5.43 -4.81
CA ILE A 97 -3.98 6.31 -4.58
C ILE A 97 -4.40 7.74 -4.20
N LYS A 98 -5.50 8.25 -4.79
CA LYS A 98 -6.01 9.60 -4.50
C LYS A 98 -6.67 9.72 -3.12
N ASN A 99 -7.24 8.64 -2.65
CA ASN A 99 -7.95 8.59 -1.36
C ASN A 99 -7.04 8.13 -0.21
N HIS A 100 -5.75 8.40 -0.29
CA HIS A 100 -4.89 8.30 0.88
C HIS A 100 -5.56 9.03 2.06
N PRO A 101 -5.40 8.56 3.28
CA PRO A 101 -6.26 8.90 4.42
C PRO A 101 -6.25 10.37 4.81
N ARG A 102 -6.81 11.23 3.95
CA ARG A 102 -6.97 12.69 4.18
C ARG A 102 -7.98 13.03 5.31
N HIS A 103 -8.70 12.02 5.81
CA HIS A 103 -9.79 12.21 6.80
C HIS A 103 -9.61 11.35 8.05
N ILE A 104 -8.36 10.95 8.35
CA ILE A 104 -8.06 10.18 9.56
C ILE A 104 -7.80 11.16 10.70
N THR A 105 -8.37 10.88 11.87
CA THR A 105 -8.10 11.65 13.10
C THR A 105 -6.62 11.59 13.48
N ASP A 106 -6.06 12.65 14.06
CA ASP A 106 -4.63 12.82 14.33
C ASP A 106 -3.95 11.60 14.98
N SER A 107 -4.62 10.93 15.92
CA SER A 107 -4.09 9.74 16.60
C SER A 107 -3.98 8.50 15.72
N LYS A 108 -4.73 8.44 14.61
CA LYS A 108 -4.73 7.32 13.67
C LYS A 108 -3.88 7.60 12.44
N VAL A 109 -3.62 8.87 12.15
CA VAL A 109 -2.69 9.31 11.12
C VAL A 109 -1.31 8.72 11.39
N GLU A 110 -0.84 8.78 12.64
CA GLU A 110 0.46 8.23 13.02
C GLU A 110 0.56 6.73 12.74
N LYS A 111 -0.43 5.95 13.15
CA LYS A 111 -0.45 4.51 12.86
C LYS A 111 -0.54 4.20 11.37
N ALA A 112 -1.32 4.98 10.62
CA ALA A 112 -1.42 4.83 9.17
C ALA A 112 -0.10 5.14 8.48
N LYS A 113 0.59 6.20 8.93
CA LYS A 113 1.93 6.58 8.48
C LYS A 113 2.94 5.47 8.76
N GLU A 114 3.04 4.99 10.01
CA GLU A 114 3.94 3.89 10.39
C GLU A 114 3.76 2.67 9.48
N LEU A 115 2.52 2.26 9.24
CA LEU A 115 2.21 1.12 8.38
C LEU A 115 2.62 1.39 6.92
N MET A 116 2.35 2.59 6.40
CA MET A 116 2.71 2.98 5.05
C MET A 116 4.23 3.10 4.88
N THR A 117 4.92 3.72 5.82
CA THR A 117 6.38 3.84 5.84
C THR A 117 7.03 2.48 5.75
N ARG A 118 6.52 1.48 6.49
CA ARG A 118 7.04 0.11 6.44
C ARG A 118 6.87 -0.54 5.06
N GLU A 119 5.74 -0.33 4.40
CA GLU A 119 5.50 -0.88 3.06
C GLU A 119 6.37 -0.16 2.00
N LEU A 120 6.55 1.15 2.10
CA LEU A 120 7.46 1.92 1.24
C LEU A 120 8.93 1.52 1.46
N GLN A 121 9.34 1.25 2.69
CA GLN A 121 10.67 0.72 2.99
C GLN A 121 10.88 -0.63 2.31
N SER A 122 9.89 -1.51 2.31
CA SER A 122 9.97 -2.79 1.60
C SER A 122 10.17 -2.60 0.09
N ILE A 123 9.45 -1.66 -0.53
CA ILE A 123 9.64 -1.31 -1.96
C ILE A 123 11.05 -0.77 -2.20
N LYS A 124 11.55 0.14 -1.34
CA LYS A 124 12.91 0.69 -1.42
C LYS A 124 13.96 -0.42 -1.41
N GLU A 125 13.84 -1.38 -0.51
CA GLU A 125 14.75 -2.52 -0.41
C GLU A 125 14.71 -3.40 -1.67
N GLN A 126 13.54 -3.66 -2.21
CA GLN A 126 13.37 -4.42 -3.44
C GLN A 126 13.98 -3.69 -4.65
N ILE A 127 13.83 -2.37 -4.76
CA ILE A 127 14.49 -1.54 -5.78
C ILE A 127 16.01 -1.65 -5.66
N ILE A 128 16.55 -1.51 -4.46
CA ILE A 128 17.99 -1.62 -4.21
C ILE A 128 18.49 -3.03 -4.58
N ASN A 129 17.73 -4.07 -4.26
CA ASN A 129 18.07 -5.44 -4.65
C ASN A 129 18.07 -5.63 -6.17
N ALA A 130 17.09 -5.09 -6.89
CA ALA A 130 17.08 -5.11 -8.36
C ALA A 130 18.31 -4.37 -8.93
N LEU A 131 18.66 -3.20 -8.39
CA LEU A 131 19.86 -2.45 -8.77
C LEU A 131 21.17 -3.19 -8.46
N ASN A 132 21.20 -4.03 -7.42
CA ASN A 132 22.37 -4.85 -7.06
C ASN A 132 22.57 -6.03 -8.01
N ASN A 133 21.47 -6.62 -8.49
CA ASN A 133 21.48 -7.83 -9.28
C ASN A 133 21.60 -7.57 -10.79
N ASP A 134 21.25 -6.35 -11.23
CA ASP A 134 21.27 -5.96 -12.64
C ASP A 134 22.69 -5.81 -13.17
N LYS A 135 23.13 -6.81 -13.94
CA LYS A 135 24.47 -6.85 -14.57
C LYS A 135 24.64 -5.88 -15.74
N SER A 136 23.54 -5.31 -16.24
CA SER A 136 23.57 -4.32 -17.32
C SER A 136 23.99 -2.92 -16.81
N ILE A 137 23.88 -2.67 -15.52
CA ILE A 137 24.27 -1.40 -14.91
C ILE A 137 25.79 -1.27 -14.89
N ARG A 138 26.29 -0.15 -15.43
CA ARG A 138 27.73 0.14 -15.47
C ARG A 138 28.29 0.21 -14.04
N LYS A 139 29.46 -0.41 -13.80
CA LYS A 139 30.08 -0.52 -12.47
C LYS A 139 30.32 0.81 -11.73
N ASN A 140 30.48 1.93 -12.46
CA ASN A 140 30.83 3.22 -11.90
C ASN A 140 29.69 4.26 -11.98
N VAL A 141 28.43 3.82 -12.11
CA VAL A 141 27.26 4.73 -12.14
C VAL A 141 27.01 5.29 -10.73
N PHE A 142 27.12 4.45 -9.72
CA PHE A 142 26.89 4.87 -8.33
C PHE A 142 28.17 5.42 -7.69
N ASN A 143 28.02 6.52 -6.97
CA ASN A 143 29.09 7.25 -6.28
C ASN A 143 28.52 7.97 -5.03
N SER A 144 29.29 8.85 -4.41
CA SER A 144 28.86 9.58 -3.20
C SER A 144 27.69 10.58 -3.45
N VAL A 145 27.39 10.92 -4.69
CA VAL A 145 26.29 11.84 -5.05
C VAL A 145 25.06 11.05 -5.49
N LEU A 146 25.26 10.05 -6.35
CA LEU A 146 24.19 9.17 -6.80
C LEU A 146 24.37 7.79 -6.15
N THR A 147 23.65 7.55 -5.07
CA THR A 147 23.60 6.25 -4.41
C THR A 147 22.41 5.43 -4.88
N LYS A 148 22.42 4.13 -4.60
CA LYS A 148 21.26 3.28 -4.91
C LYS A 148 20.05 3.65 -4.08
N GLU A 149 20.27 4.07 -2.85
CA GLU A 149 19.27 4.56 -1.92
C GLU A 149 18.60 5.84 -2.46
N SER A 150 19.41 6.82 -2.89
CA SER A 150 18.88 8.06 -3.47
C SER A 150 18.10 7.82 -4.76
N LEU A 151 18.55 6.87 -5.61
CA LEU A 151 17.82 6.49 -6.82
C LEU A 151 16.51 5.77 -6.48
N ALA A 152 16.53 4.84 -5.51
CA ALA A 152 15.32 4.13 -5.08
C ALA A 152 14.27 5.12 -4.55
N ARG A 153 14.67 6.05 -3.68
CA ARG A 153 13.81 7.11 -3.16
C ARG A 153 13.23 7.99 -4.29
N PHE A 154 14.08 8.47 -5.19
CA PHE A 154 13.65 9.25 -6.36
C PHE A 154 12.63 8.48 -7.20
N THR A 155 12.85 7.20 -7.41
CA THR A 155 11.95 6.32 -8.16
C THR A 155 10.57 6.24 -7.49
N ILE A 156 10.52 5.92 -6.20
CA ILE A 156 9.26 5.84 -5.44
C ILE A 156 8.51 7.17 -5.50
N LYS A 157 9.21 8.28 -5.22
CA LYS A 157 8.62 9.63 -5.28
C LYS A 157 7.98 9.91 -6.63
N ASN A 158 8.69 9.66 -7.72
CA ASN A 158 8.19 9.95 -9.06
C ASN A 158 7.01 9.05 -9.45
N ILE A 159 7.03 7.77 -9.10
CA ILE A 159 5.92 6.86 -9.37
C ILE A 159 4.66 7.31 -8.63
N LEU A 160 4.76 7.61 -7.34
CA LEU A 160 3.63 8.08 -6.53
C LEU A 160 3.11 9.44 -7.01
N SER A 161 4.00 10.40 -7.28
CA SER A 161 3.64 11.74 -7.76
C SER A 161 3.01 11.73 -9.16
N ALA A 162 3.43 10.83 -10.04
CA ALA A 162 2.85 10.71 -11.38
C ALA A 162 1.36 10.28 -11.33
N LYS A 163 0.97 9.53 -10.31
CA LYS A 163 -0.41 9.06 -10.10
C LYS A 163 -1.23 10.01 -9.24
N ASN A 164 -0.61 10.81 -8.40
CA ASN A 164 -1.27 11.73 -7.48
C ASN A 164 -0.70 13.15 -7.59
N LYS A 165 -1.10 13.88 -8.64
CA LYS A 165 -0.63 15.24 -8.92
C LYS A 165 -0.92 16.28 -7.83
N GLU A 166 -1.78 15.97 -6.86
CA GLU A 166 -2.23 16.87 -5.81
C GLU A 166 -1.66 16.54 -4.42
N ASP A 167 -0.90 15.45 -4.28
CA ASP A 167 -0.46 14.97 -2.96
C ASP A 167 0.88 15.56 -2.57
N LYS A 168 0.82 16.50 -1.61
CA LYS A 168 2.01 17.09 -0.97
C LYS A 168 2.60 16.19 0.13
N ASP A 169 1.88 15.13 0.52
CA ASP A 169 2.26 14.29 1.65
C ASP A 169 3.24 13.18 1.25
N VAL A 170 3.44 12.93 -0.06
CA VAL A 170 4.44 11.94 -0.55
C VAL A 170 5.84 12.25 -0.02
N ASP A 171 6.21 13.52 0.06
CA ASP A 171 7.52 13.94 0.57
C ASP A 171 7.67 13.62 2.06
N ASN A 172 6.62 13.81 2.86
CA ASN A 172 6.62 13.52 4.29
C ASN A 172 6.83 12.02 4.57
N TYR A 173 6.19 11.13 3.79
CA TYR A 173 6.40 9.68 3.93
C TYR A 173 7.80 9.22 3.54
N LEU A 174 8.42 9.89 2.57
CA LEU A 174 9.75 9.53 2.10
C LEU A 174 10.85 10.03 3.03
N ASP A 175 10.62 11.12 3.76
CA ASP A 175 11.56 11.64 4.75
C ASP A 175 11.68 10.69 5.96
N GLU A 176 10.59 10.01 6.35
CA GLU A 176 10.58 9.02 7.43
C GLU A 176 11.25 7.67 7.06
N ILE A 177 11.54 7.41 5.79
CA ILE A 177 12.22 6.17 5.36
C ILE A 177 13.75 6.25 5.57
N ASP A 178 14.28 7.43 5.79
CA ASP A 178 15.73 7.68 5.88
C ASP A 178 16.27 7.80 7.32
N ASP A 179 15.37 7.81 8.34
CA ASP A 179 15.71 7.76 9.77
C ASP A 179 15.73 6.31 10.29
#